data_8931ab569e327e85b5d062362772764f
#
_entry.id   8931ab569e327e85b5d062362772764f
#
_cell.length_a   1.000
_cell.length_b   1.000
_cell.length_c   1.000
_cell.angle_alpha   90.00
_cell.angle_beta   90.00
_cell.angle_gamma   90.00
#
_symmetry.space_group_name_H-M   'P 1'
#
loop_
_entity.id
_entity.type
_entity.pdbx_description
1 polymer ?
#
loop_
_entity_poly.entity_id
_entity_poly.type
_entity_poly.pdbx_seq_one_letter_code
_entity_poly.pdbx_strand_id
1 'polypeptide(L)'
;MDQVFQYEIPVLHPTLVHFPVVLILLAAAFAVVWAVRNSTGALMSAIAIQCAAVLMTTFAYLTGEEMEERGEGVPIVDLLVEIHEQAALFTLILATLTLLSLLVALIMRRRGMIHAGSHRPFRILIVLLALVSILAVVWTAHVGGTMVWGTVR
;
A
#
# COMPACT_ATOMS: atom_id res chain seq x y z
N MET A 1 15.98 -14.61 -28.15
CA MET A 1 14.73 -14.39 -27.38
C MET A 1 14.19 -15.68 -26.76
N ASP A 2 14.54 -16.83 -27.28
CA ASP A 2 13.98 -18.13 -26.83
C ASP A 2 14.39 -18.54 -25.41
N GLN A 3 15.46 -17.98 -24.88
CA GLN A 3 15.93 -18.29 -23.52
C GLN A 3 14.99 -17.79 -22.43
N VAL A 4 14.25 -16.69 -22.64
CA VAL A 4 13.32 -16.13 -21.65
C VAL A 4 12.14 -17.08 -21.41
N PHE A 5 11.69 -17.78 -22.46
CA PHE A 5 10.56 -18.71 -22.38
C PHE A 5 10.91 -20.08 -21.79
N GLN A 6 12.18 -20.29 -21.42
CA GLN A 6 12.62 -21.51 -20.73
C GLN A 6 12.48 -21.40 -19.20
N TYR A 7 12.17 -20.18 -18.69
CA TYR A 7 12.02 -19.92 -17.27
C TYR A 7 10.55 -19.60 -16.95
N GLU A 8 10.03 -20.23 -15.92
CA GLU A 8 8.70 -19.95 -15.38
C GLU A 8 8.84 -19.08 -14.11
N ILE A 9 7.88 -18.19 -13.90
CA ILE A 9 7.76 -17.46 -12.64
C ILE A 9 6.87 -18.34 -11.73
N PRO A 10 7.46 -19.04 -10.76
CA PRO A 10 6.73 -20.04 -9.99
C PRO A 10 5.74 -19.44 -9.01
N VAL A 11 5.91 -18.16 -8.62
CA VAL A 11 5.05 -17.42 -7.67
C VAL A 11 4.90 -15.99 -8.13
N LEU A 12 3.67 -15.47 -8.04
CA LEU A 12 3.37 -14.10 -8.45
C LEU A 12 3.72 -13.05 -7.40
N HIS A 13 3.86 -13.43 -6.14
CA HIS A 13 4.09 -12.52 -5.02
C HIS A 13 5.24 -11.52 -5.26
N PRO A 14 6.45 -11.91 -5.68
CA PRO A 14 7.55 -10.96 -5.91
C PRO A 14 7.25 -9.91 -6.99
N THR A 15 6.41 -10.26 -7.96
CA THR A 15 5.99 -9.31 -9.01
C THR A 15 4.95 -8.34 -8.48
N LEU A 16 4.00 -8.83 -7.67
CA LEU A 16 2.86 -8.06 -7.19
C LEU A 16 3.23 -7.04 -6.11
N VAL A 17 4.21 -7.33 -5.24
CA VAL A 17 4.58 -6.46 -4.10
C VAL A 17 5.10 -5.08 -4.51
N HIS A 18 5.59 -4.91 -5.73
CA HIS A 18 6.06 -3.62 -6.22
C HIS A 18 4.92 -2.61 -6.43
N PHE A 19 3.73 -3.09 -6.80
CA PHE A 19 2.57 -2.22 -7.05
C PHE A 19 2.08 -1.49 -5.79
N PRO A 20 1.83 -2.17 -4.64
CA PRO A 20 1.47 -1.49 -3.40
C PRO A 20 2.42 -0.36 -3.01
N VAL A 21 3.73 -0.60 -3.11
CA VAL A 21 4.75 0.39 -2.74
C VAL A 21 4.58 1.66 -3.56
N VAL A 22 4.50 1.54 -4.89
CA VAL A 22 4.39 2.71 -5.78
C VAL A 22 3.03 3.37 -5.66
N LEU A 23 1.94 2.59 -5.61
CA LEU A 23 0.58 3.12 -5.62
C LEU A 23 0.22 3.85 -4.33
N ILE A 24 0.63 3.35 -3.15
CA ILE A 24 0.40 4.02 -1.86
C ILE A 24 1.14 5.36 -1.83
N LEU A 25 2.38 5.42 -2.30
CA LEU A 25 3.16 6.66 -2.39
C LEU A 25 2.49 7.68 -3.30
N LEU A 26 2.05 7.27 -4.49
CA LEU A 26 1.37 8.14 -5.45
C LEU A 26 0.02 8.64 -4.90
N ALA A 27 -0.79 7.76 -4.32
CA ALA A 27 -2.07 8.13 -3.72
C ALA A 27 -1.88 9.16 -2.60
N ALA A 28 -0.89 8.97 -1.74
CA ALA A 28 -0.54 9.91 -0.67
C ALA A 28 -0.12 11.28 -1.24
N ALA A 29 0.69 11.31 -2.30
CA ALA A 29 1.08 12.56 -2.95
C ALA A 29 -0.16 13.32 -3.47
N PHE A 30 -1.09 12.65 -4.14
CA PHE A 30 -2.34 13.28 -4.59
C PHE A 30 -3.26 13.70 -3.43
N ALA A 31 -3.29 12.94 -2.33
CA ALA A 31 -4.03 13.30 -1.12
C ALA A 31 -3.48 14.59 -0.49
N VAL A 32 -2.15 14.74 -0.44
CA VAL A 32 -1.50 15.99 0.01
C VAL A 32 -1.83 17.15 -0.92
N VAL A 33 -1.72 16.98 -2.24
CA VAL A 33 -2.08 18.01 -3.23
C VAL A 33 -3.55 18.43 -3.05
N TRP A 34 -4.46 17.48 -2.86
CA TRP A 34 -5.84 17.79 -2.58
C TRP A 34 -6.01 18.55 -1.24
N ALA A 35 -5.36 18.10 -0.18
CA ALA A 35 -5.47 18.74 1.13
C ALA A 35 -5.01 20.21 1.11
N VAL A 36 -3.97 20.52 0.34
CA VAL A 36 -3.40 21.86 0.22
C VAL A 36 -4.21 22.74 -0.77
N ARG A 37 -4.49 22.20 -1.97
CA ARG A 37 -5.06 22.98 -3.09
C ARG A 37 -6.59 22.88 -3.21
N ASN A 38 -7.24 22.01 -2.44
CA ASN A 38 -8.67 21.71 -2.54
C ASN A 38 -9.12 21.32 -3.98
N SER A 39 -8.24 20.71 -4.75
CA SER A 39 -8.48 20.34 -6.15
C SER A 39 -9.33 19.08 -6.25
N THR A 40 -10.46 19.15 -6.99
CA THR A 40 -11.30 17.97 -7.27
C THR A 40 -10.54 16.90 -8.06
N GLY A 41 -9.74 17.33 -9.05
CA GLY A 41 -8.93 16.40 -9.82
C GLY A 41 -7.96 15.62 -8.95
N ALA A 42 -7.24 16.30 -8.03
CA ALA A 42 -6.33 15.64 -7.09
C ALA A 42 -7.06 14.65 -6.17
N LEU A 43 -8.27 14.99 -5.67
CA LEU A 43 -9.08 14.06 -4.88
C LEU A 43 -9.47 12.81 -5.68
N MET A 44 -9.93 12.98 -6.90
CA MET A 44 -10.33 11.87 -7.77
C MET A 44 -9.14 10.97 -8.13
N SER A 45 -7.98 11.58 -8.42
CA SER A 45 -6.74 10.82 -8.65
C SER A 45 -6.29 10.07 -7.41
N ALA A 46 -6.34 10.71 -6.22
CA ALA A 46 -6.02 10.04 -4.97
C ALA A 46 -6.93 8.82 -4.74
N ILE A 47 -8.24 8.95 -4.94
CA ILE A 47 -9.20 7.85 -4.79
C ILE A 47 -8.92 6.72 -5.79
N ALA A 48 -8.75 7.03 -7.07
CA ALA A 48 -8.53 6.02 -8.10
C ALA A 48 -7.24 5.23 -7.85
N ILE A 49 -6.14 5.92 -7.52
CA ILE A 49 -4.85 5.30 -7.24
C ILE A 49 -4.91 4.51 -5.93
N GLN A 50 -5.57 5.05 -4.89
CA GLN A 50 -5.73 4.35 -3.62
C GLN A 50 -6.60 3.08 -3.75
N CYS A 51 -7.62 3.11 -4.63
CA CYS A 51 -8.40 1.91 -4.98
C CYS A 51 -7.51 0.83 -5.58
N ALA A 52 -6.68 1.20 -6.56
CA ALA A 52 -5.70 0.28 -7.16
C ALA A 52 -4.67 -0.20 -6.11
N ALA A 53 -4.24 0.67 -5.20
CA ALA A 53 -3.33 0.32 -4.12
C ALA A 53 -3.92 -0.76 -3.21
N VAL A 54 -5.17 -0.58 -2.75
CA VAL A 54 -5.86 -1.56 -1.90
C VAL A 54 -6.01 -2.90 -2.62
N LEU A 55 -6.43 -2.89 -3.90
CA LEU A 55 -6.54 -4.12 -4.70
C LEU A 55 -5.20 -4.85 -4.82
N MET A 56 -4.13 -4.14 -5.18
CA MET A 56 -2.81 -4.74 -5.35
C MET A 56 -2.21 -5.21 -4.01
N THR A 57 -2.46 -4.48 -2.92
CA THR A 57 -2.05 -4.93 -1.57
C THR A 57 -2.80 -6.20 -1.16
N THR A 58 -4.09 -6.30 -1.49
CA THR A 58 -4.87 -7.52 -1.25
C THR A 58 -4.32 -8.70 -2.04
N PHE A 59 -4.04 -8.53 -3.32
CA PHE A 59 -3.44 -9.59 -4.14
C PHE A 59 -2.06 -9.99 -3.64
N ALA A 60 -1.22 -9.01 -3.28
CA ALA A 60 0.08 -9.30 -2.70
C ALA A 60 -0.05 -10.09 -1.39
N TYR A 61 -0.99 -9.71 -0.51
CA TYR A 61 -1.25 -10.42 0.75
C TYR A 61 -1.67 -11.88 0.49
N LEU A 62 -2.64 -12.10 -0.39
CA LEU A 62 -3.17 -13.45 -0.70
C LEU A 62 -2.14 -14.37 -1.37
N THR A 63 -1.17 -13.81 -2.10
CA THR A 63 -0.11 -14.60 -2.75
C THR A 63 1.11 -14.82 -1.86
N GLY A 64 1.12 -14.25 -0.65
CA GLY A 64 2.20 -14.39 0.32
C GLY A 64 2.32 -15.80 0.87
N GLU A 65 1.19 -16.47 1.13
CA GLU A 65 1.12 -17.84 1.64
C GLU A 65 1.87 -18.84 0.73
N GLU A 66 1.64 -18.79 -0.58
CA GLU A 66 2.36 -19.64 -1.54
C GLU A 66 3.88 -19.39 -1.53
N MET A 67 4.29 -18.14 -1.29
CA MET A 67 5.71 -17.79 -1.18
C MET A 67 6.32 -18.28 0.13
N GLU A 68 5.56 -18.24 1.22
CA GLU A 68 5.94 -18.74 2.55
C GLU A 68 6.21 -20.25 2.50
N GLU A 69 5.27 -21.05 1.95
CA GLU A 69 5.43 -22.50 1.81
C GLU A 69 6.73 -22.88 1.09
N ARG A 70 7.15 -22.08 0.10
CA ARG A 70 8.42 -22.31 -0.62
C ARG A 70 9.65 -21.90 0.17
N GLY A 71 9.51 -21.04 1.15
CA GLY A 71 10.58 -20.57 2.03
C GLY A 71 10.72 -21.37 3.32
N GLU A 72 9.84 -22.34 3.56
CA GLU A 72 9.84 -23.16 4.77
C GLU A 72 11.19 -23.87 4.98
N GLY A 73 11.70 -23.79 6.21
CA GLY A 73 13.01 -24.36 6.56
C GLY A 73 14.22 -23.47 6.23
N VAL A 74 14.00 -22.27 5.66
CA VAL A 74 15.05 -21.26 5.52
C VAL A 74 15.07 -20.41 6.80
N PRO A 75 16.14 -20.45 7.63
CA PRO A 75 16.13 -19.86 8.99
C PRO A 75 15.74 -18.40 9.05
N ILE A 76 16.10 -17.57 8.07
CA ILE A 76 15.74 -16.15 8.03
C ILE A 76 14.27 -15.94 7.66
N VAL A 77 13.68 -16.80 6.85
CA VAL A 77 12.27 -16.78 6.50
C VAL A 77 11.44 -17.20 7.71
N ASP A 78 11.75 -18.35 8.32
CA ASP A 78 11.06 -18.86 9.51
C ASP A 78 11.07 -17.86 10.67
N LEU A 79 12.12 -17.01 10.77
CA LEU A 79 12.22 -15.99 11.79
C LEU A 79 11.39 -14.74 11.51
N LEU A 80 11.24 -14.33 10.25
CA LEU A 80 10.70 -13.02 9.87
C LEU A 80 9.33 -13.09 9.21
N VAL A 81 8.86 -14.25 8.77
CA VAL A 81 7.62 -14.39 8.00
C VAL A 81 6.41 -13.87 8.77
N GLU A 82 6.28 -14.23 10.04
CA GLU A 82 5.15 -13.76 10.88
C GLU A 82 5.16 -12.22 11.03
N ILE A 83 6.34 -11.62 11.21
CA ILE A 83 6.49 -10.17 11.30
C ILE A 83 6.11 -9.51 9.96
N HIS A 84 6.51 -10.13 8.84
CA HIS A 84 6.18 -9.64 7.50
C HIS A 84 4.67 -9.70 7.24
N GLU A 85 4.03 -10.80 7.57
CA GLU A 85 2.58 -11.00 7.40
C GLU A 85 1.77 -9.98 8.21
N GLN A 86 2.10 -9.82 9.50
CA GLN A 86 1.46 -8.82 10.36
C GLN A 86 1.64 -7.40 9.81
N ALA A 87 2.84 -7.06 9.33
CA ALA A 87 3.11 -5.75 8.72
C ALA A 87 2.33 -5.57 7.40
N ALA A 88 2.19 -6.62 6.59
CA ALA A 88 1.40 -6.61 5.35
C ALA A 88 -0.10 -6.40 5.64
N LEU A 89 -0.65 -7.13 6.63
CA LEU A 89 -2.03 -6.96 7.08
C LEU A 89 -2.27 -5.53 7.61
N PHE A 90 -1.37 -5.01 8.42
CA PHE A 90 -1.45 -3.65 8.93
C PHE A 90 -1.42 -2.61 7.80
N THR A 91 -0.57 -2.81 6.80
CA THR A 91 -0.51 -1.98 5.59
C THR A 91 -1.84 -1.99 4.83
N LEU A 92 -2.45 -3.17 4.66
CA LEU A 92 -3.76 -3.31 4.00
C LEU A 92 -4.86 -2.58 4.76
N ILE A 93 -4.90 -2.70 6.10
CA ILE A 93 -5.86 -1.99 6.94
C ILE A 93 -5.71 -0.47 6.79
N LEU A 94 -4.50 0.06 6.88
CA LEU A 94 -4.24 1.49 6.75
C LEU A 94 -4.57 2.02 5.35
N ALA A 95 -4.22 1.28 4.31
CA ALA A 95 -4.57 1.63 2.93
C ALA A 95 -6.09 1.69 2.74
N THR A 96 -6.82 0.73 3.31
CA THR A 96 -8.29 0.69 3.26
C THR A 96 -8.90 1.84 4.03
N LEU A 97 -8.44 2.15 5.24
CA LEU A 97 -8.90 3.29 6.03
C LEU A 97 -8.65 4.61 5.32
N THR A 98 -7.50 4.74 4.65
CA THR A 98 -7.19 5.92 3.82
C THR A 98 -8.17 6.05 2.66
N LEU A 99 -8.46 4.96 1.95
CA LEU A 99 -9.46 4.95 0.86
C LEU A 99 -10.85 5.36 1.37
N LEU A 100 -11.33 4.76 2.45
CA LEU A 100 -12.63 5.09 3.03
C LEU A 100 -12.71 6.56 3.43
N SER A 101 -11.65 7.10 4.02
CA SER A 101 -11.59 8.52 4.41
C SER A 101 -11.62 9.46 3.18
N LEU A 102 -10.94 9.09 2.09
CA LEU A 102 -11.00 9.83 0.82
C LEU A 102 -12.40 9.77 0.19
N LEU A 103 -13.07 8.62 0.24
CA LEU A 103 -14.46 8.49 -0.23
C LEU A 103 -15.43 9.34 0.59
N VAL A 104 -15.28 9.37 1.92
CA VAL A 104 -16.04 10.27 2.79
C VAL A 104 -15.78 11.72 2.40
N ALA A 105 -14.54 12.12 2.14
CA ALA A 105 -14.22 13.47 1.67
C ALA A 105 -14.94 13.80 0.35
N LEU A 106 -15.02 12.86 -0.59
CA LEU A 106 -15.74 13.04 -1.84
C LEU A 106 -17.24 13.23 -1.61
N ILE A 107 -17.84 12.40 -0.75
CA ILE A 107 -19.27 12.51 -0.40
C ILE A 107 -19.57 13.86 0.26
N MET A 108 -18.77 14.27 1.24
CA MET A 108 -18.93 15.57 1.91
C MET A 108 -18.80 16.73 0.92
N ARG A 109 -17.85 16.62 -0.02
CA ARG A 109 -17.68 17.62 -1.08
C ARG A 109 -18.90 17.69 -2.00
N ARG A 110 -19.43 16.55 -2.45
CA ARG A 110 -20.64 16.49 -3.32
C ARG A 110 -21.88 17.05 -2.63
N ARG A 111 -21.97 16.89 -1.32
CA ARG A 111 -23.06 17.44 -0.51
C ARG A 111 -22.89 18.93 -0.16
N GLY A 112 -21.85 19.58 -0.67
CA GLY A 112 -21.57 20.99 -0.35
C GLY A 112 -21.14 21.23 1.10
N MET A 113 -20.78 20.18 1.84
CA MET A 113 -20.36 20.28 3.24
C MET A 113 -18.91 20.75 3.38
N ILE A 114 -18.05 20.52 2.38
CA ILE A 114 -16.67 20.98 2.36
C ILE A 114 -16.57 22.29 1.60
N HIS A 115 -16.50 23.40 2.34
CA HIS A 115 -16.14 24.71 1.83
C HIS A 115 -14.64 25.00 2.03
N ALA A 116 -14.09 25.97 1.30
CA ALA A 116 -12.70 26.38 1.49
C ALA A 116 -12.50 26.84 2.96
N GLY A 117 -11.60 26.15 3.70
CA GLY A 117 -11.34 26.42 5.12
C GLY A 117 -12.12 25.58 6.13
N SER A 118 -13.27 25.03 5.75
CA SER A 118 -14.05 24.09 6.58
C SER A 118 -13.40 22.70 6.58
N HIS A 119 -13.40 22.01 7.72
CA HIS A 119 -12.89 20.64 7.87
C HIS A 119 -11.35 20.45 7.72
N ARG A 120 -10.57 21.48 8.05
CA ARG A 120 -9.10 21.37 8.10
C ARG A 120 -8.61 20.17 8.92
N PRO A 121 -9.18 19.84 10.10
CA PRO A 121 -8.78 18.66 10.86
C PRO A 121 -8.97 17.35 10.10
N PHE A 122 -10.06 17.20 9.34
CA PHE A 122 -10.34 16.01 8.56
C PHE A 122 -9.34 15.82 7.40
N ARG A 123 -8.92 16.90 6.74
CA ARG A 123 -7.86 16.85 5.73
C ARG A 123 -6.52 16.43 6.33
N ILE A 124 -6.21 16.98 7.51
CA ILE A 124 -5.00 16.59 8.26
C ILE A 124 -5.04 15.11 8.60
N LEU A 125 -6.18 14.60 9.09
CA LEU A 125 -6.34 13.17 9.38
C LEU A 125 -6.06 12.30 8.15
N ILE A 126 -6.61 12.64 6.97
CA ILE A 126 -6.36 11.89 5.73
C ILE A 126 -4.88 11.90 5.35
N VAL A 127 -4.23 13.04 5.46
CA VAL A 127 -2.78 13.14 5.18
C VAL A 127 -1.97 12.30 6.17
N LEU A 128 -2.32 12.32 7.45
CA LEU A 128 -1.66 11.50 8.48
C LEU A 128 -1.85 10.00 8.21
N LEU A 129 -3.07 9.57 7.88
CA LEU A 129 -3.34 8.17 7.50
C LEU A 129 -2.52 7.76 6.28
N ALA A 130 -2.44 8.61 5.26
CA ALA A 130 -1.65 8.36 4.06
C ALA A 130 -0.14 8.25 4.39
N LEU A 131 0.39 9.13 5.26
CA LEU A 131 1.79 9.07 5.68
C LEU A 131 2.09 7.81 6.51
N VAL A 132 1.19 7.42 7.42
CA VAL A 132 1.35 6.18 8.19
C VAL A 132 1.28 4.96 7.27
N SER A 133 0.43 4.98 6.22
CA SER A 133 0.39 3.92 5.20
C SER A 133 1.71 3.80 4.43
N ILE A 134 2.38 4.93 4.14
CA ILE A 134 3.73 4.92 3.54
C ILE A 134 4.73 4.24 4.47
N LEU A 135 4.75 4.61 5.75
CA LEU A 135 5.66 4.01 6.72
C LEU A 135 5.42 2.50 6.86
N ALA A 136 4.15 2.09 6.88
CA ALA A 136 3.77 0.69 6.96
C ALA A 136 4.24 -0.11 5.73
N VAL A 137 3.99 0.37 4.51
CA VAL A 137 4.41 -0.34 3.29
C VAL A 137 5.93 -0.38 3.15
N VAL A 138 6.64 0.66 3.56
CA VAL A 138 8.12 0.68 3.56
C VAL A 138 8.67 -0.33 4.56
N TRP A 139 8.07 -0.42 5.75
CA TRP A 139 8.45 -1.43 6.74
C TRP A 139 8.18 -2.85 6.23
N THR A 140 6.99 -3.11 5.68
CA THR A 140 6.64 -4.41 5.09
C THR A 140 7.65 -4.79 3.99
N ALA A 141 7.96 -3.86 3.08
CA ALA A 141 8.94 -4.08 2.01
C ALA A 141 10.36 -4.32 2.55
N HIS A 142 10.75 -3.63 3.63
CA HIS A 142 12.04 -3.83 4.27
C HIS A 142 12.16 -5.23 4.88
N VAL A 143 11.15 -5.69 5.63
CA VAL A 143 11.14 -7.03 6.21
C VAL A 143 11.18 -8.10 5.11
N GLY A 144 10.32 -7.97 4.08
CA GLY A 144 10.31 -8.88 2.92
C GLY A 144 11.64 -8.90 2.17
N GLY A 145 12.24 -7.74 1.95
CA GLY A 145 13.57 -7.64 1.34
C GLY A 145 14.67 -8.28 2.20
N THR A 146 14.56 -8.19 3.53
CA THR A 146 15.50 -8.83 4.45
C THR A 146 15.42 -10.36 4.38
N MET A 147 14.24 -10.95 4.20
CA MET A 147 14.09 -12.41 4.02
C MET A 147 14.77 -12.90 2.74
N VAL A 148 14.82 -12.09 1.68
CA VAL A 148 15.40 -12.48 0.38
C VAL A 148 16.89 -12.17 0.28
N TRP A 149 17.33 -11.01 0.81
CA TRP A 149 18.66 -10.46 0.61
C TRP A 149 19.48 -10.30 1.89
N GLY A 150 18.87 -10.60 3.05
CA GLY A 150 19.53 -10.42 4.34
C GLY A 150 20.70 -11.40 4.51
N THR A 151 21.80 -10.89 5.07
CA THR A 151 22.96 -11.68 5.46
C THR A 151 23.21 -11.51 6.95
N VAL A 152 23.61 -12.60 7.61
CA VAL A 152 24.03 -12.53 9.01
C VAL A 152 25.31 -11.71 9.08
N ARG A 153 25.36 -10.71 9.97
CA ARG A 153 26.55 -9.88 10.26
C ARG A 153 27.40 -10.52 11.34
#